data_14708b977229913b18298050224554cf
#
_entry.id   14708b977229913b18298050224554cf
#
_cell.length_a   1.000
_cell.length_b   1.000
_cell.length_c   1.000
_cell.angle_alpha   90.00
_cell.angle_beta   90.00
_cell.angle_gamma   90.00
#
_symmetry.space_group_name_H-M   'P 1'
#
loop_
_entity.id
_entity.type
_entity.pdbx_description
1 polymer ?
#
loop_
_entity_poly.entity_id
_entity_poly.type
_entity_poly.pdbx_seq_one_letter_code
_entity_poly.pdbx_strand_id
1 'polypeptide(L)'
;MFTFEHLVIMEPSNVSSEMMETLKKTAKQITAYDTVPKDDTEILKRIQDADGILMSYTSSISREVLENCPKLHYIGMCCSLYSPESANVDMQAAKELGITVTGVREYGDNGVVEFVLYEIIGLFHGYGKHIFESYAKEMTGVKMGIIGLGDTGRKIAHALQALGADVCYYSRTRKSEQEARGIQYLPLHELLTEAEVVCTC
;
A
#
# COMPACT_ATOMS: atom_id res chain seq x y z
N MET A 1 -27.35 0.90 -10.96
CA MET A 1 -26.29 1.20 -9.99
C MET A 1 -26.45 0.17 -8.89
N PHE A 2 -25.41 -0.56 -8.51
CA PHE A 2 -25.50 -1.52 -7.41
C PHE A 2 -25.74 -0.75 -6.11
N THR A 3 -26.70 -1.18 -5.30
CA THR A 3 -27.05 -0.50 -4.05
C THR A 3 -27.03 -1.51 -2.92
N PHE A 4 -26.23 -1.24 -1.88
CA PHE A 4 -26.22 -2.04 -0.66
C PHE A 4 -27.49 -1.75 0.16
N GLU A 5 -28.03 -2.77 0.78
CA GLU A 5 -29.06 -2.59 1.82
C GLU A 5 -28.42 -2.04 3.09
N HIS A 6 -27.28 -2.66 3.51
CA HIS A 6 -26.53 -2.23 4.69
C HIS A 6 -25.02 -2.36 4.46
N LEU A 7 -24.32 -1.23 4.38
CA LEU A 7 -22.87 -1.15 4.27
C LEU A 7 -22.26 -0.84 5.64
N VAL A 8 -21.30 -1.65 6.08
CA VAL A 8 -20.59 -1.45 7.33
C VAL A 8 -19.16 -1.01 7.08
N ILE A 9 -18.75 0.11 7.64
CA ILE A 9 -17.35 0.52 7.74
C ILE A 9 -16.81 -0.05 9.05
N MET A 10 -16.05 -1.12 8.95
CA MET A 10 -15.67 -2.03 10.04
C MET A 10 -14.80 -1.40 11.12
N GLU A 11 -14.00 -0.41 10.72
CA GLU A 11 -12.91 0.17 11.52
C GLU A 11 -12.52 1.54 10.97
N PRO A 12 -11.65 2.33 11.64
CA PRO A 12 -11.20 3.61 11.13
C PRO A 12 -10.55 3.47 9.76
N SER A 13 -11.21 3.97 8.73
CA SER A 13 -10.77 3.89 7.33
C SER A 13 -10.43 5.27 6.73
N ASN A 14 -10.42 6.31 7.58
CA ASN A 14 -10.15 7.70 7.19
C ASN A 14 -11.00 8.19 6.00
N VAL A 15 -12.23 7.71 5.90
CA VAL A 15 -13.19 8.16 4.88
C VAL A 15 -13.51 9.63 5.09
N SER A 16 -13.22 10.46 4.08
CA SER A 16 -13.54 11.90 4.14
C SER A 16 -15.06 12.15 4.14
N SER A 17 -15.45 13.34 4.58
CA SER A 17 -16.87 13.75 4.56
C SER A 17 -17.46 13.69 3.15
N GLU A 18 -16.69 14.07 2.13
CA GLU A 18 -17.10 14.03 0.72
C GLU A 18 -17.28 12.57 0.25
N MET A 19 -16.36 11.67 0.62
CA MET A 19 -16.49 10.25 0.32
C MET A 19 -17.70 9.64 1.02
N MET A 20 -17.96 10.01 2.27
CA MET A 20 -19.14 9.56 3.01
C MET A 20 -20.44 9.97 2.30
N GLU A 21 -20.54 11.19 1.76
CA GLU A 21 -21.70 11.62 0.96
C GLU A 21 -21.84 10.80 -0.34
N THR A 22 -20.73 10.34 -0.90
CA THR A 22 -20.73 9.44 -2.04
C THR A 22 -21.22 8.05 -1.66
N LEU A 23 -20.75 7.50 -0.55
CA LEU A 23 -21.18 6.19 -0.03
C LEU A 23 -22.68 6.16 0.31
N LYS A 24 -23.23 7.25 0.86
CA LYS A 24 -24.68 7.38 1.12
C LYS A 24 -25.56 7.24 -0.13
N LYS A 25 -24.99 7.44 -1.32
CA LYS A 25 -25.71 7.21 -2.60
C LYS A 25 -25.68 5.75 -3.04
N THR A 26 -24.84 4.93 -2.44
CA THR A 26 -24.63 3.53 -2.80
C THR A 26 -25.22 2.54 -1.80
N ALA A 27 -25.60 2.99 -0.61
CA ALA A 27 -26.15 2.15 0.47
C ALA A 27 -27.37 2.81 1.11
N LYS A 28 -28.38 2.03 1.44
CA LYS A 28 -29.58 2.52 2.16
C LYS A 28 -29.26 2.83 3.62
N GLN A 29 -28.43 2.01 4.22
CA GLN A 29 -27.93 2.17 5.58
C GLN A 29 -26.42 2.07 5.60
N ILE A 30 -25.76 2.95 6.37
CA ILE A 30 -24.31 2.88 6.64
C ILE A 30 -24.11 2.90 8.14
N THR A 31 -23.37 1.90 8.64
CA THR A 31 -22.86 1.89 10.01
C THR A 31 -21.35 2.01 9.96
N ALA A 32 -20.77 2.95 10.70
CA ALA A 32 -19.33 3.17 10.74
C ALA A 32 -18.81 3.05 12.18
N TYR A 33 -17.70 2.34 12.33
CA TYR A 33 -17.00 2.17 13.61
C TYR A 33 -15.69 2.98 13.58
N ASP A 34 -15.38 3.58 14.71
CA ASP A 34 -14.20 4.41 14.95
C ASP A 34 -13.09 3.69 15.72
N THR A 35 -13.27 2.40 15.97
CA THR A 35 -12.33 1.52 16.67
C THR A 35 -12.05 0.26 15.88
N VAL A 36 -10.86 -0.32 16.06
CA VAL A 36 -10.51 -1.62 15.48
C VAL A 36 -11.19 -2.71 16.30
N PRO A 37 -11.84 -3.72 15.67
CA PRO A 37 -12.43 -4.85 16.39
C PRO A 37 -11.34 -5.70 17.06
N LYS A 38 -11.64 -6.24 18.24
CA LYS A 38 -10.65 -6.97 19.06
C LYS A 38 -10.45 -8.41 18.61
N ASP A 39 -11.51 -9.02 18.09
CA ASP A 39 -11.55 -10.43 17.72
C ASP A 39 -12.69 -10.72 16.72
N ASP A 40 -12.74 -11.95 16.24
CA ASP A 40 -13.77 -12.42 15.29
C ASP A 40 -15.18 -12.27 15.84
N THR A 41 -15.38 -12.40 17.16
CA THR A 41 -16.69 -12.21 17.79
C THR A 41 -17.18 -10.77 17.63
N GLU A 42 -16.27 -9.81 17.83
CA GLU A 42 -16.61 -8.40 17.62
C GLU A 42 -16.82 -8.09 16.13
N ILE A 43 -16.02 -8.70 15.25
CA ILE A 43 -16.17 -8.58 13.79
C ILE A 43 -17.57 -9.06 13.39
N LEU A 44 -17.99 -10.26 13.79
CA LEU A 44 -19.32 -10.80 13.52
C LEU A 44 -20.42 -9.89 14.04
N LYS A 45 -20.27 -9.35 15.26
CA LYS A 45 -21.21 -8.41 15.85
C LYS A 45 -21.32 -7.10 15.05
N ARG A 46 -20.24 -6.64 14.43
CA ARG A 46 -20.25 -5.43 13.59
C ARG A 46 -20.87 -5.68 12.22
N ILE A 47 -20.59 -6.83 11.62
CA ILE A 47 -21.14 -7.20 10.30
C ILE A 47 -22.64 -7.44 10.41
N GLN A 48 -23.11 -8.23 11.38
CA GLN A 48 -24.52 -8.59 11.57
C GLN A 48 -25.20 -9.05 10.28
N ASP A 49 -26.06 -8.21 9.73
CA ASP A 49 -26.85 -8.46 8.52
C ASP A 49 -26.38 -7.60 7.33
N ALA A 50 -25.20 -7.02 7.41
CA ALA A 50 -24.62 -6.25 6.32
C ALA A 50 -24.43 -7.12 5.07
N ASP A 51 -24.70 -6.51 3.92
CA ASP A 51 -24.47 -7.11 2.61
C ASP A 51 -23.17 -6.63 1.96
N GLY A 52 -22.55 -5.58 2.51
CA GLY A 52 -21.22 -5.10 2.16
C GLY A 52 -20.45 -4.57 3.36
N ILE A 53 -19.13 -4.73 3.33
CA ILE A 53 -18.23 -4.12 4.33
C ILE A 53 -17.09 -3.38 3.67
N LEU A 54 -16.63 -2.32 4.34
CA LEU A 54 -15.35 -1.66 4.08
C LEU A 54 -14.45 -1.88 5.27
N MET A 55 -13.21 -2.29 5.01
CA MET A 55 -12.21 -2.56 6.04
C MET A 55 -10.84 -2.03 5.64
N SER A 56 -9.95 -1.81 6.60
CA SER A 56 -8.57 -1.42 6.38
C SER A 56 -7.63 -2.63 6.54
N TYR A 57 -6.36 -2.37 6.77
CA TYR A 57 -5.32 -3.40 6.97
C TYR A 57 -5.20 -3.85 8.45
N THR A 58 -5.92 -3.23 9.35
CA THR A 58 -5.81 -3.46 10.80
C THR A 58 -6.59 -4.66 11.29
N SER A 59 -7.57 -5.12 10.52
CA SER A 59 -8.36 -6.34 10.82
C SER A 59 -8.13 -7.42 9.78
N SER A 60 -8.42 -8.66 10.14
CA SER A 60 -8.42 -9.81 9.24
C SER A 60 -9.77 -10.52 9.27
N ILE A 61 -10.22 -10.98 8.12
CA ILE A 61 -11.49 -11.72 7.99
C ILE A 61 -11.18 -13.19 7.68
N SER A 62 -11.42 -14.04 8.68
CA SER A 62 -11.20 -15.47 8.59
C SER A 62 -12.34 -16.17 7.81
N ARG A 63 -12.11 -17.43 7.40
CA ARG A 63 -13.15 -18.32 6.85
C ARG A 63 -14.35 -18.42 7.77
N GLU A 64 -14.10 -18.61 9.07
CA GLU A 64 -15.16 -18.76 10.06
C GLU A 64 -16.07 -17.51 10.11
N VAL A 65 -15.51 -16.33 10.02
CA VAL A 65 -16.29 -15.08 9.95
C VAL A 65 -17.14 -15.06 8.68
N LEU A 66 -16.57 -15.39 7.52
CA LEU A 66 -17.29 -15.37 6.25
C LEU A 66 -18.46 -16.36 6.22
N GLU A 67 -18.26 -17.58 6.74
CA GLU A 67 -19.30 -18.62 6.81
C GLU A 67 -20.47 -18.24 7.72
N ASN A 68 -20.22 -17.38 8.71
CA ASN A 68 -21.24 -16.88 9.63
C ASN A 68 -21.91 -15.57 9.17
N CYS A 69 -21.59 -15.07 7.97
CA CYS A 69 -22.16 -13.85 7.40
C CYS A 69 -22.92 -14.13 6.08
N PRO A 70 -24.05 -14.83 6.09
CA PRO A 70 -24.70 -15.34 4.87
C PRO A 70 -25.28 -14.27 3.95
N LYS A 71 -25.42 -13.03 4.40
CA LYS A 71 -25.86 -11.90 3.57
C LYS A 71 -24.70 -11.14 2.92
N LEU A 72 -23.47 -11.35 3.42
CA LEU A 72 -22.31 -10.64 2.93
C LEU A 72 -21.93 -11.11 1.52
N HIS A 73 -21.85 -10.21 0.58
CA HIS A 73 -21.46 -10.51 -0.80
C HIS A 73 -20.39 -9.55 -1.36
N TYR A 74 -19.99 -8.54 -0.57
CA TYR A 74 -18.94 -7.61 -0.96
C TYR A 74 -18.04 -7.21 0.21
N ILE A 75 -16.73 -7.20 -0.04
CA ILE A 75 -15.71 -6.70 0.87
C ILE A 75 -14.83 -5.71 0.10
N GLY A 76 -14.83 -4.44 0.50
CA GLY A 76 -13.93 -3.41 0.01
C GLY A 76 -12.76 -3.23 0.98
N MET A 77 -11.57 -3.66 0.58
CA MET A 77 -10.35 -3.39 1.33
C MET A 77 -9.88 -1.97 1.00
N CYS A 78 -9.95 -1.06 1.97
CA CYS A 78 -9.42 0.31 1.88
C CYS A 78 -7.89 0.32 2.06
N CYS A 79 -7.24 -0.71 1.56
CA CYS A 79 -5.79 -0.91 1.59
C CYS A 79 -5.33 -1.68 0.36
N SER A 80 -4.02 -1.88 0.23
CA SER A 80 -3.43 -2.56 -0.93
C SER A 80 -3.85 -4.02 -1.04
N LEU A 81 -4.23 -4.43 -2.25
CA LEU A 81 -4.46 -5.82 -2.61
C LEU A 81 -3.68 -6.15 -3.89
N TYR A 82 -2.49 -6.72 -3.75
CA TYR A 82 -1.63 -7.07 -4.88
C TYR A 82 -1.79 -8.52 -5.33
N SER A 83 -2.05 -9.43 -4.41
CA SER A 83 -2.31 -10.84 -4.67
C SER A 83 -3.23 -11.42 -3.60
N PRO A 84 -3.84 -12.61 -3.85
CA PRO A 84 -4.65 -13.29 -2.82
C PRO A 84 -3.90 -13.51 -1.50
N GLU A 85 -2.60 -13.78 -1.56
CA GLU A 85 -1.75 -14.04 -0.38
C GLU A 85 -1.44 -12.76 0.42
N SER A 86 -1.59 -11.59 -0.21
CA SER A 86 -1.41 -10.29 0.47
C SER A 86 -2.67 -9.75 1.11
N ALA A 87 -3.81 -10.44 0.91
CA ALA A 87 -5.08 -10.03 1.48
C ALA A 87 -5.17 -10.35 2.98
N ASN A 88 -5.80 -9.48 3.73
CA ASN A 88 -6.23 -9.74 5.10
C ASN A 88 -7.67 -10.31 5.18
N VAL A 89 -8.10 -10.93 4.09
CA VAL A 89 -9.35 -11.68 3.95
C VAL A 89 -9.00 -13.07 3.42
N ASP A 90 -9.66 -14.13 3.92
CA ASP A 90 -9.56 -15.45 3.30
C ASP A 90 -10.18 -15.42 1.89
N MET A 91 -9.32 -15.18 0.92
CA MET A 91 -9.70 -15.01 -0.49
C MET A 91 -10.29 -16.29 -1.09
N GLN A 92 -9.85 -17.46 -0.61
CA GLN A 92 -10.38 -18.73 -1.09
C GLN A 92 -11.80 -18.95 -0.55
N ALA A 93 -12.01 -18.75 0.75
CA ALA A 93 -13.34 -18.82 1.35
C ALA A 93 -14.30 -17.80 0.73
N ALA A 94 -13.85 -16.56 0.54
CA ALA A 94 -14.67 -15.54 -0.10
C ALA A 94 -15.13 -15.97 -1.50
N LYS A 95 -14.21 -16.53 -2.31
CA LYS A 95 -14.55 -17.06 -3.65
C LYS A 95 -15.55 -18.22 -3.60
N GLU A 96 -15.36 -19.17 -2.68
CA GLU A 96 -16.26 -20.32 -2.49
C GLU A 96 -17.66 -19.90 -2.07
N LEU A 97 -17.77 -18.85 -1.27
CA LEU A 97 -19.02 -18.27 -0.78
C LEU A 97 -19.65 -17.23 -1.73
N GLY A 98 -19.00 -16.95 -2.87
CA GLY A 98 -19.50 -15.98 -3.85
C GLY A 98 -19.33 -14.52 -3.41
N ILE A 99 -18.44 -14.23 -2.45
CA ILE A 99 -18.18 -12.89 -1.93
C ILE A 99 -17.13 -12.20 -2.82
N THR A 100 -17.46 -11.04 -3.35
CA THR A 100 -16.54 -10.22 -4.12
C THR A 100 -15.62 -9.44 -3.19
N VAL A 101 -14.30 -9.61 -3.34
CA VAL A 101 -13.30 -8.83 -2.59
C VAL A 101 -12.55 -7.92 -3.55
N THR A 102 -12.48 -6.65 -3.23
CA THR A 102 -11.71 -5.64 -3.97
C THR A 102 -10.74 -4.93 -3.05
N GLY A 103 -9.67 -4.41 -3.60
CA GLY A 103 -8.71 -3.58 -2.88
C GLY A 103 -8.15 -2.48 -3.78
N VAL A 104 -7.30 -1.64 -3.22
CA VAL A 104 -6.72 -0.50 -3.93
C VAL A 104 -5.29 -0.83 -4.36
N ARG A 105 -4.87 -0.28 -5.50
CA ARG A 105 -3.50 -0.35 -6.01
C ARG A 105 -3.02 1.04 -6.41
N GLU A 106 -1.71 1.22 -6.39
CA GLU A 106 -1.06 2.44 -6.90
C GLU A 106 -1.60 3.74 -6.28
N TYR A 107 -1.94 3.69 -5.00
CA TYR A 107 -2.37 4.87 -4.24
C TYR A 107 -1.26 5.31 -3.26
N GLY A 108 -1.09 6.63 -3.07
CA GLY A 108 -0.13 7.18 -2.10
C GLY A 108 1.36 7.04 -2.49
N ASP A 109 1.70 6.33 -3.56
CA ASP A 109 3.09 6.12 -4.00
C ASP A 109 3.83 7.43 -4.24
N ASN A 110 3.17 8.45 -4.78
CA ASN A 110 3.82 9.74 -5.02
C ASN A 110 4.22 10.42 -3.71
N GLY A 111 3.38 10.36 -2.68
CA GLY A 111 3.72 10.86 -1.34
C GLY A 111 4.93 10.14 -0.73
N VAL A 112 5.05 8.82 -0.97
CA VAL A 112 6.25 8.06 -0.55
C VAL A 112 7.49 8.54 -1.31
N VAL A 113 7.38 8.76 -2.61
CA VAL A 113 8.48 9.30 -3.43
C VAL A 113 8.92 10.68 -2.91
N GLU A 114 7.96 11.57 -2.67
CA GLU A 114 8.22 12.90 -2.12
C GLU A 114 8.91 12.84 -0.76
N PHE A 115 8.45 11.97 0.13
CA PHE A 115 9.07 11.75 1.44
C PHE A 115 10.52 11.26 1.30
N VAL A 116 10.77 10.25 0.48
CA VAL A 116 12.13 9.71 0.26
C VAL A 116 13.07 10.78 -0.29
N LEU A 117 12.61 11.55 -1.29
CA LEU A 117 13.41 12.64 -1.84
C LEU A 117 13.70 13.74 -0.81
N TYR A 118 12.68 14.12 -0.04
CA TYR A 118 12.82 15.10 1.03
C TYR A 118 13.89 14.67 2.05
N GLU A 119 13.84 13.43 2.52
CA GLU A 119 14.79 12.91 3.50
C GLU A 119 16.22 12.85 2.93
N ILE A 120 16.39 12.33 1.72
CA ILE A 120 17.72 12.25 1.08
C ILE A 120 18.31 13.64 0.84
N ILE A 121 17.55 14.56 0.27
CA ILE A 121 17.97 15.94 0.04
C ILE A 121 18.29 16.62 1.37
N GLY A 122 17.45 16.44 2.37
CA GLY A 122 17.66 16.98 3.71
C GLY A 122 18.96 16.50 4.34
N LEU A 123 19.27 15.20 4.23
CA LEU A 123 20.52 14.61 4.71
C LEU A 123 21.75 15.12 3.92
N PHE A 124 21.65 15.21 2.61
CA PHE A 124 22.77 15.64 1.77
C PHE A 124 23.13 17.11 1.95
N HIS A 125 22.13 17.96 2.18
CA HIS A 125 22.34 19.39 2.37
C HIS A 125 22.38 19.85 3.83
N GLY A 126 22.12 18.94 4.78
CA GLY A 126 22.12 19.27 6.20
C GLY A 126 21.00 20.21 6.63
N TYR A 127 19.82 20.12 6.00
CA TYR A 127 18.65 20.96 6.35
C TYR A 127 17.95 20.54 7.65
N GLY A 128 18.35 19.42 8.25
CA GLY A 128 17.81 18.88 9.49
C GLY A 128 18.85 18.82 10.62
N LYS A 129 18.64 17.90 11.55
CA LYS A 129 19.57 17.61 12.66
C LYS A 129 20.80 16.80 12.22
N HIS A 130 20.73 16.17 11.07
CA HIS A 130 21.74 15.26 10.56
C HIS A 130 22.17 15.72 9.18
N ILE A 131 23.43 15.47 8.88
CA ILE A 131 24.02 15.65 7.56
C ILE A 131 24.78 14.38 7.19
N PHE A 132 24.74 14.00 5.92
CA PHE A 132 25.34 12.76 5.42
C PHE A 132 26.87 12.80 5.51
N GLU A 133 27.45 13.94 5.13
CA GLU A 133 28.88 14.22 5.20
C GLU A 133 29.13 15.56 5.91
N SER A 134 30.38 15.92 6.13
CA SER A 134 30.74 17.19 6.78
C SER A 134 30.45 18.45 5.92
N TYR A 135 30.06 18.27 4.68
CA TYR A 135 29.69 19.32 3.71
C TYR A 135 28.47 18.89 2.90
N ALA A 136 27.83 19.85 2.27
CA ALA A 136 26.68 19.58 1.41
C ALA A 136 27.11 18.75 0.18
N LYS A 137 26.32 17.71 -0.14
CA LYS A 137 26.56 16.80 -1.26
C LYS A 137 25.42 16.92 -2.26
N GLU A 138 25.75 16.96 -3.54
CA GLU A 138 24.76 16.89 -4.61
C GLU A 138 24.38 15.44 -4.91
N MET A 139 23.21 15.25 -5.50
CA MET A 139 22.71 13.93 -5.92
C MET A 139 23.47 13.38 -7.14
N THR A 140 24.03 14.25 -7.97
CA THR A 140 24.67 13.89 -9.23
C THR A 140 25.83 12.91 -9.03
N GLY A 141 25.73 11.75 -9.68
CA GLY A 141 26.73 10.70 -9.63
C GLY A 141 26.73 9.86 -8.35
N VAL A 142 25.84 10.15 -7.40
CA VAL A 142 25.69 9.32 -6.18
C VAL A 142 25.08 7.98 -6.56
N LYS A 143 25.69 6.87 -6.11
CA LYS A 143 25.17 5.53 -6.37
C LYS A 143 24.04 5.19 -5.42
N MET A 144 22.84 5.11 -5.95
CA MET A 144 21.58 4.82 -5.24
C MET A 144 21.12 3.41 -5.49
N GLY A 145 21.02 2.60 -4.45
CA GLY A 145 20.51 1.22 -4.50
C GLY A 145 19.03 1.13 -4.16
N ILE A 146 18.22 0.49 -5.01
CA ILE A 146 16.80 0.24 -4.76
C ILE A 146 16.60 -1.24 -4.53
N ILE A 147 16.16 -1.64 -3.35
CA ILE A 147 15.77 -3.02 -3.04
C ILE A 147 14.24 -3.12 -3.20
N GLY A 148 13.82 -3.81 -4.27
CA GLY A 148 12.41 -3.90 -4.66
C GLY A 148 12.03 -2.88 -5.75
N LEU A 149 12.01 -3.31 -7.03
CA LEU A 149 11.63 -2.44 -8.15
C LEU A 149 10.17 -2.69 -8.58
N GLY A 150 9.26 -2.57 -7.61
CA GLY A 150 7.81 -2.53 -7.82
C GLY A 150 7.34 -1.13 -8.27
N ASP A 151 6.07 -0.80 -8.08
CA ASP A 151 5.53 0.50 -8.51
C ASP A 151 6.17 1.68 -7.78
N THR A 152 6.24 1.63 -6.46
CA THR A 152 6.89 2.65 -5.64
C THR A 152 8.39 2.74 -5.93
N GLY A 153 9.10 1.58 -5.94
CA GLY A 153 10.54 1.57 -6.19
C GLY A 153 10.92 2.11 -7.57
N ARG A 154 10.11 1.86 -8.61
CA ARG A 154 10.30 2.45 -9.94
C ARG A 154 10.15 3.97 -9.94
N LYS A 155 9.13 4.49 -9.26
CA LYS A 155 8.91 5.94 -9.15
C LYS A 155 10.07 6.62 -8.41
N ILE A 156 10.54 6.03 -7.30
CA ILE A 156 11.72 6.52 -6.59
C ILE A 156 12.96 6.49 -7.49
N ALA A 157 13.22 5.36 -8.16
CA ALA A 157 14.36 5.21 -9.05
C ALA A 157 14.39 6.27 -10.17
N HIS A 158 13.25 6.51 -10.82
CA HIS A 158 13.13 7.54 -11.85
C HIS A 158 13.34 8.95 -11.31
N ALA A 159 12.82 9.25 -10.13
CA ALA A 159 12.97 10.56 -9.50
C ALA A 159 14.44 10.84 -9.12
N LEU A 160 15.13 9.84 -8.54
CA LEU A 160 16.55 9.93 -8.22
C LEU A 160 17.40 10.06 -9.48
N GLN A 161 17.09 9.30 -10.54
CA GLN A 161 17.78 9.39 -11.82
C GLN A 161 17.59 10.78 -12.48
N ALA A 162 16.39 11.35 -12.37
CA ALA A 162 16.12 12.71 -12.86
C ALA A 162 16.93 13.80 -12.13
N LEU A 163 17.35 13.53 -10.88
CA LEU A 163 18.26 14.38 -10.11
C LEU A 163 19.74 14.06 -10.35
N GLY A 164 20.05 13.19 -11.32
CA GLY A 164 21.41 12.86 -11.72
C GLY A 164 22.08 11.74 -10.92
N ALA A 165 21.36 11.01 -10.09
CA ALA A 165 21.92 9.85 -9.39
C ALA A 165 22.19 8.67 -10.32
N ASP A 166 23.21 7.87 -10.00
CA ASP A 166 23.46 6.58 -10.62
C ASP A 166 22.63 5.50 -9.90
N VAL A 167 21.54 5.09 -10.53
CA VAL A 167 20.57 4.19 -9.88
C VAL A 167 20.84 2.74 -10.27
N CYS A 168 21.00 1.89 -9.26
CA CYS A 168 20.99 0.44 -9.40
C CYS A 168 19.85 -0.19 -8.58
N TYR A 169 19.47 -1.41 -8.92
CA TYR A 169 18.41 -2.09 -8.21
C TYR A 169 18.65 -3.57 -8.04
N TYR A 170 18.01 -4.13 -7.02
CA TYR A 170 17.77 -5.55 -6.84
C TYR A 170 16.28 -5.83 -6.69
N SER A 171 15.80 -6.87 -7.35
CA SER A 171 14.47 -7.43 -7.11
C SER A 171 14.45 -8.91 -7.48
N ARG A 172 13.45 -9.66 -6.97
CA ARG A 172 13.30 -11.10 -7.25
C ARG A 172 13.18 -11.41 -8.76
N THR A 173 12.65 -10.46 -9.51
CA THR A 173 12.49 -10.58 -10.97
C THR A 173 13.16 -9.39 -11.63
N ARG A 174 14.02 -9.62 -12.62
CA ARG A 174 14.65 -8.55 -13.41
C ARG A 174 13.62 -7.74 -14.18
N LYS A 175 13.90 -6.47 -14.38
CA LYS A 175 13.02 -5.48 -15.03
C LYS A 175 13.73 -4.91 -16.26
N SER A 176 13.77 -5.70 -17.35
CA SER A 176 14.49 -5.35 -18.59
C SER A 176 14.09 -3.98 -19.14
N GLU A 177 12.82 -3.59 -19.01
CA GLU A 177 12.35 -2.28 -19.43
C GLU A 177 13.04 -1.14 -18.64
N GLN A 178 13.30 -1.35 -17.36
CA GLN A 178 13.97 -0.35 -16.51
C GLN A 178 15.49 -0.35 -16.76
N GLU A 179 16.05 -1.51 -17.05
CA GLU A 179 17.44 -1.65 -17.45
C GLU A 179 17.71 -0.91 -18.77
N ALA A 180 16.78 -0.99 -19.74
CA ALA A 180 16.85 -0.22 -20.99
C ALA A 180 16.79 1.32 -20.77
N ARG A 181 16.31 1.76 -19.62
CA ARG A 181 16.31 3.18 -19.19
C ARG A 181 17.54 3.58 -18.38
N GLY A 182 18.52 2.68 -18.27
CA GLY A 182 19.77 2.93 -17.58
C GLY A 182 19.76 2.65 -16.07
N ILE A 183 18.73 1.97 -15.53
CA ILE A 183 18.70 1.52 -14.14
C ILE A 183 19.35 0.14 -14.08
N GLN A 184 20.54 0.05 -13.50
CA GLN A 184 21.36 -1.16 -13.51
C GLN A 184 20.83 -2.22 -12.52
N TYR A 185 20.64 -3.46 -12.99
CA TYR A 185 20.42 -4.58 -12.09
C TYR A 185 21.73 -5.03 -11.45
N LEU A 186 21.74 -5.20 -10.13
CA LEU A 186 22.84 -5.81 -9.39
C LEU A 186 22.31 -6.95 -8.48
N PRO A 187 23.06 -8.04 -8.29
CA PRO A 187 22.81 -8.96 -7.18
C PRO A 187 22.81 -8.21 -5.86
N LEU A 188 22.03 -8.68 -4.88
CA LEU A 188 21.84 -7.95 -3.61
C LEU A 188 23.16 -7.61 -2.91
N HIS A 189 24.09 -8.57 -2.87
CA HIS A 189 25.40 -8.35 -2.23
C HIS A 189 26.20 -7.25 -2.94
N GLU A 190 26.20 -7.24 -4.27
CA GLU A 190 26.90 -6.21 -5.06
C GLU A 190 26.25 -4.84 -4.87
N LEU A 191 24.91 -4.77 -4.89
CA LEU A 191 24.19 -3.53 -4.62
C LEU A 191 24.57 -2.95 -3.25
N LEU A 192 24.56 -3.77 -2.20
CA LEU A 192 24.90 -3.33 -0.85
C LEU A 192 26.39 -2.91 -0.69
N THR A 193 27.26 -3.43 -1.54
CA THR A 193 28.69 -3.04 -1.54
C THR A 193 28.92 -1.74 -2.28
N GLU A 194 28.17 -1.49 -3.36
CA GLU A 194 28.40 -0.37 -4.26
C GLU A 194 27.56 0.86 -3.94
N ALA A 195 26.36 0.69 -3.39
CA ALA A 195 25.45 1.80 -3.13
C ALA A 195 25.90 2.64 -1.92
N GLU A 196 25.90 3.95 -2.06
CA GLU A 196 26.13 4.89 -0.97
C GLU A 196 24.88 5.09 -0.13
N VAL A 197 23.71 5.02 -0.77
CA VAL A 197 22.39 5.10 -0.13
C VAL A 197 21.52 3.96 -0.65
N VAL A 198 20.77 3.31 0.24
CA VAL A 198 19.86 2.22 -0.12
C VAL A 198 18.44 2.56 0.30
N CYS A 199 17.51 2.45 -0.65
CA CYS A 199 16.07 2.55 -0.43
C CYS A 199 15.44 1.15 -0.50
N THR A 200 14.67 0.77 0.51
CA THR A 200 13.90 -0.48 0.54
C THR A 200 12.43 -0.19 0.24
N CYS A 201 11.85 -0.93 -0.76
CA CYS A 201 10.50 -0.72 -1.27
C CYS A 201 9.67 -2.01 -1.33
#